data_2e1e7f01693c0c96b7b1166d3db315b9
#
_entry.id   2e1e7f01693c0c96b7b1166d3db315b9
#
_cell.length_a   1.000
_cell.length_b   1.000
_cell.length_c   1.000
_cell.angle_alpha   90.00
_cell.angle_beta   90.00
_cell.angle_gamma   90.00
#
_symmetry.space_group_name_H-M   'P 1'
#
loop_
_entity.id
_entity.type
_entity.pdbx_description
1 polymer ?
#
loop_
_entity_poly.entity_id
_entity_poly.type
_entity_poly.pdbx_seq_one_letter_code
_entity_poly.pdbx_strand_id
1 'polypeptide(L)'
;KKQAIADDIQDFWVVFKVEKDSTNAESMKKPDYIVFNGFKDDEQRKKQTNWKELAMKVYKGKMSKRKFEKAWEKTPTVRKETRNFLVERLDNTMWSAPEEGQSLDFRFNGFQALNDDYENYEMKFFKDWHEKRTNAGVQAWWEFNKVINRSKNANQEVTHFTLDILKDGASEYEHPDSSLFTHQMLVKNGVAS
;
A
#
# COMPACT_ATOMS: atom_id res chain seq x y z
N LYS A 1 -12.44 -5.04 -12.11
CA LYS A 1 -11.48 -5.60 -11.15
C LYS A 1 -12.02 -6.84 -10.41
N LYS A 2 -13.23 -6.81 -9.83
CA LYS A 2 -13.83 -8.00 -9.18
C LYS A 2 -13.79 -9.25 -10.07
N GLN A 3 -14.10 -9.13 -11.37
CA GLN A 3 -14.01 -10.26 -12.30
C GLN A 3 -12.56 -10.72 -12.50
N ALA A 4 -11.59 -9.84 -12.52
CA ALA A 4 -10.19 -10.22 -12.65
C ALA A 4 -9.68 -11.04 -11.45
N ILE A 5 -10.18 -10.74 -10.25
CA ILE A 5 -9.90 -11.53 -9.04
C ILE A 5 -10.59 -12.90 -9.13
N ALA A 6 -11.85 -12.95 -9.54
CA ALA A 6 -12.58 -14.20 -9.71
C ALA A 6 -11.98 -15.12 -10.78
N ASP A 7 -11.37 -14.56 -11.82
CA ASP A 7 -10.71 -15.28 -12.92
C ASP A 7 -9.22 -15.58 -12.63
N ASP A 8 -8.74 -15.41 -11.41
CA ASP A 8 -7.33 -15.60 -10.97
C ASP A 8 -6.31 -14.84 -11.86
N ILE A 9 -6.68 -13.65 -12.30
CA ILE A 9 -5.81 -12.74 -13.07
C ILE A 9 -5.06 -11.80 -12.14
N GLN A 10 -5.64 -11.53 -10.97
CA GLN A 10 -5.17 -10.59 -9.98
C GLN A 10 -5.65 -11.06 -8.60
N ASP A 11 -4.83 -10.91 -7.57
CA ASP A 11 -5.16 -11.36 -6.22
C ASP A 11 -6.05 -10.35 -5.50
N PHE A 12 -5.66 -9.09 -5.49
CA PHE A 12 -6.48 -8.00 -4.92
C PHE A 12 -6.36 -6.70 -5.70
N TRP A 13 -7.31 -5.80 -5.44
CA TRP A 13 -7.32 -4.45 -5.96
C TRP A 13 -8.01 -3.51 -4.98
N VAL A 14 -7.34 -2.42 -4.66
CA VAL A 14 -7.89 -1.38 -3.79
C VAL A 14 -7.48 0.00 -4.29
N VAL A 15 -8.32 0.99 -4.05
CA VAL A 15 -8.08 2.40 -4.37
C VAL A 15 -8.31 3.24 -3.14
N PHE A 16 -7.34 4.06 -2.80
CA PHE A 16 -7.43 5.06 -1.76
C PHE A 16 -7.47 6.45 -2.39
N LYS A 17 -8.40 7.28 -1.91
CA LYS A 17 -8.35 8.71 -2.16
C LYS A 17 -7.38 9.32 -1.14
N VAL A 18 -6.44 10.13 -1.63
CA VAL A 18 -5.45 10.77 -0.75
C VAL A 18 -6.06 12.03 -0.17
N GLU A 19 -6.03 12.15 1.15
CA GLU A 19 -6.37 13.39 1.83
C GLU A 19 -5.24 14.39 1.66
N LYS A 20 -5.61 15.62 1.33
CA LYS A 20 -4.67 16.72 1.09
C LYS A 20 -4.98 17.88 2.02
N ASP A 21 -3.95 18.36 2.69
CA ASP A 21 -4.01 19.62 3.41
C ASP A 21 -3.82 20.78 2.44
N SER A 22 -4.87 21.56 2.23
CA SER A 22 -4.88 22.72 1.32
C SER A 22 -3.98 23.86 1.79
N THR A 23 -3.59 23.88 3.05
CA THR A 23 -2.66 24.87 3.62
C THR A 23 -1.19 24.50 3.45
N ASN A 24 -0.91 23.25 3.08
CA ASN A 24 0.43 22.72 2.90
C ASN A 24 0.74 22.44 1.42
N ALA A 25 1.63 23.24 0.84
CA ALA A 25 2.02 23.14 -0.58
C ALA A 25 2.59 21.76 -0.96
N GLU A 26 3.32 21.08 -0.08
CA GLU A 26 3.85 19.74 -0.33
C GLU A 26 2.73 18.69 -0.30
N SER A 27 1.73 18.86 0.59
CA SER A 27 0.55 18.01 0.61
C SER A 27 -0.23 18.10 -0.71
N MET A 28 -0.32 19.27 -1.31
CA MET A 28 -1.01 19.47 -2.59
C MET A 28 -0.31 18.81 -3.78
N LYS A 29 1.00 18.51 -3.67
CA LYS A 29 1.77 17.77 -4.70
C LYS A 29 1.56 16.26 -4.66
N LYS A 30 0.97 15.73 -3.57
CA LYS A 30 0.65 14.31 -3.45
C LYS A 30 -0.31 13.87 -4.57
N PRO A 31 -0.32 12.59 -4.97
CA PRO A 31 -1.30 12.08 -5.93
C PRO A 31 -2.72 12.23 -5.38
N ASP A 32 -3.72 12.24 -6.25
CA ASP A 32 -5.12 12.25 -5.82
C ASP A 32 -5.60 10.87 -5.36
N TYR A 33 -5.01 9.82 -5.91
CA TYR A 33 -5.36 8.44 -5.62
C TYR A 33 -4.10 7.56 -5.57
N ILE A 34 -4.12 6.60 -4.67
CA ILE A 34 -3.18 5.47 -4.63
C ILE A 34 -3.95 4.22 -4.99
N VAL A 35 -3.41 3.43 -5.94
CA VAL A 35 -4.03 2.19 -6.40
C VAL A 35 -3.08 1.04 -6.17
N PHE A 36 -3.53 0.07 -5.38
CA PHE A 36 -2.82 -1.18 -5.19
C PHE A 36 -3.39 -2.25 -6.11
N ASN A 37 -2.50 -2.93 -6.81
CA ASN A 37 -2.81 -4.13 -7.59
C ASN A 37 -1.92 -5.25 -7.04
N GLY A 38 -2.51 -6.20 -6.34
CA GLY A 38 -1.78 -7.34 -5.77
C GLY A 38 -1.83 -8.54 -6.69
N PHE A 39 -0.72 -9.28 -6.70
CA PHE A 39 -0.54 -10.54 -7.41
C PHE A 39 0.11 -11.54 -6.44
N LYS A 40 -0.30 -12.79 -6.49
CA LYS A 40 0.24 -13.83 -5.61
C LYS A 40 1.70 -14.19 -5.96
N ASP A 41 2.06 -14.03 -7.23
CA ASP A 41 3.38 -14.32 -7.76
C ASP A 41 3.66 -13.58 -9.08
N ASP A 42 4.86 -13.75 -9.57
CA ASP A 42 5.36 -13.14 -10.80
C ASP A 42 4.71 -13.75 -12.06
N GLU A 43 4.28 -15.00 -12.01
CA GLU A 43 3.58 -15.67 -13.11
C GLU A 43 2.20 -15.05 -13.32
N GLN A 44 1.44 -14.87 -12.24
CA GLN A 44 0.14 -14.19 -12.30
C GLN A 44 0.30 -12.76 -12.78
N ARG A 45 1.31 -12.02 -12.27
CA ARG A 45 1.59 -10.64 -12.67
C ARG A 45 1.92 -10.49 -14.14
N LYS A 46 2.72 -11.41 -14.70
CA LYS A 46 3.18 -11.39 -16.10
C LYS A 46 2.13 -11.93 -17.08
N LYS A 47 1.05 -12.52 -16.59
CA LYS A 47 -0.03 -13.05 -17.42
C LYS A 47 -0.61 -11.94 -18.30
N GLN A 48 -0.50 -12.11 -19.60
CA GLN A 48 -1.08 -11.16 -20.55
C GLN A 48 -2.61 -11.20 -20.46
N THR A 49 -3.22 -10.07 -20.15
CA THR A 49 -4.67 -9.95 -19.99
C THR A 49 -5.21 -8.88 -20.92
N ASN A 50 -6.17 -9.25 -21.74
CA ASN A 50 -6.94 -8.29 -22.53
C ASN A 50 -7.98 -7.60 -21.64
N TRP A 51 -7.55 -6.54 -20.96
CA TRP A 51 -8.40 -5.77 -20.04
C TRP A 51 -9.65 -5.19 -20.69
N LYS A 52 -9.59 -4.83 -21.99
CA LYS A 52 -10.75 -4.31 -22.72
C LYS A 52 -11.80 -5.41 -22.90
N GLU A 53 -11.37 -6.58 -23.28
CA GLU A 53 -12.27 -7.75 -23.46
C GLU A 53 -12.89 -8.17 -22.13
N LEU A 54 -12.10 -8.28 -21.08
CA LEU A 54 -12.57 -8.58 -19.73
C LEU A 54 -13.62 -7.57 -19.26
N ALA A 55 -13.33 -6.26 -19.42
CA ALA A 55 -14.28 -5.22 -19.08
C ALA A 55 -15.57 -5.32 -19.92
N MET A 56 -15.45 -5.61 -21.20
CA MET A 56 -16.61 -5.78 -22.09
C MET A 56 -17.51 -6.94 -21.66
N LYS A 57 -16.94 -8.07 -21.20
CA LYS A 57 -17.71 -9.19 -20.61
C LYS A 57 -18.51 -8.73 -19.38
N VAL A 58 -17.89 -7.97 -18.47
CA VAL A 58 -18.53 -7.48 -17.23
C VAL A 58 -19.69 -6.52 -17.50
N TYR A 59 -19.58 -5.71 -18.55
CA TYR A 59 -20.60 -4.72 -18.91
C TYR A 59 -21.63 -5.22 -19.92
N LYS A 60 -21.49 -6.48 -20.40
CA LYS A 60 -22.47 -7.12 -21.27
C LYS A 60 -23.86 -7.13 -20.61
N GLY A 61 -24.86 -6.61 -21.29
CA GLY A 61 -26.23 -6.46 -20.76
C GLY A 61 -26.46 -5.24 -19.85
N LYS A 62 -25.39 -4.54 -19.40
CA LYS A 62 -25.50 -3.33 -18.56
C LYS A 62 -25.41 -2.04 -19.38
N MET A 63 -24.73 -2.09 -20.52
CA MET A 63 -24.66 -0.98 -21.47
C MET A 63 -24.43 -1.49 -22.89
N SER A 64 -24.81 -0.66 -23.90
CA SER A 64 -24.56 -1.01 -25.30
C SER A 64 -23.06 -1.00 -25.63
N LYS A 65 -22.63 -1.81 -26.61
CA LYS A 65 -21.23 -1.87 -27.07
C LYS A 65 -20.69 -0.48 -27.44
N ARG A 66 -21.47 0.33 -28.18
CA ARG A 66 -21.09 1.71 -28.55
C ARG A 66 -20.83 2.59 -27.32
N LYS A 67 -21.66 2.46 -26.29
CA LYS A 67 -21.52 3.25 -25.04
C LYS A 67 -20.27 2.82 -24.25
N PHE A 68 -19.99 1.51 -24.23
CA PHE A 68 -18.80 0.95 -23.63
C PHE A 68 -17.53 1.43 -24.34
N GLU A 69 -17.47 1.32 -25.67
CA GLU A 69 -16.30 1.76 -26.46
C GLU A 69 -15.98 3.23 -26.23
N LYS A 70 -17.00 4.09 -26.29
CA LYS A 70 -16.84 5.53 -26.01
C LYS A 70 -16.32 5.81 -24.59
N ALA A 71 -16.77 5.05 -23.60
CA ALA A 71 -16.29 5.18 -22.22
C ALA A 71 -14.84 4.67 -22.08
N TRP A 72 -14.51 3.56 -22.75
CA TRP A 72 -13.17 2.98 -22.75
C TRP A 72 -12.13 3.92 -23.36
N GLU A 73 -12.45 4.53 -24.50
CA GLU A 73 -11.58 5.50 -25.19
C GLU A 73 -11.29 6.75 -24.34
N LYS A 74 -12.21 7.13 -23.46
CA LYS A 74 -12.01 8.25 -22.53
C LYS A 74 -11.11 7.89 -21.34
N THR A 75 -10.90 6.61 -21.04
CA THR A 75 -10.16 6.17 -19.85
C THR A 75 -8.75 6.77 -19.76
N PRO A 76 -7.94 6.87 -20.83
CA PRO A 76 -6.62 7.51 -20.77
C PRO A 76 -6.68 9.01 -20.47
N THR A 77 -7.76 9.69 -20.87
CA THR A 77 -7.87 11.16 -20.77
C THR A 77 -8.29 11.66 -19.40
N VAL A 78 -8.77 10.77 -18.53
CA VAL A 78 -9.21 11.14 -17.16
C VAL A 78 -8.05 11.11 -16.14
N ARG A 79 -6.85 10.73 -16.58
CA ARG A 79 -5.64 10.71 -15.74
C ARG A 79 -4.61 11.66 -16.31
N LYS A 80 -4.16 12.61 -15.49
CA LYS A 80 -3.10 13.55 -15.87
C LYS A 80 -1.74 12.85 -15.89
N GLU A 81 -1.48 12.09 -14.86
CA GLU A 81 -0.22 11.40 -14.64
C GLU A 81 -0.44 10.11 -13.87
N THR A 82 0.40 9.11 -14.10
CA THR A 82 0.47 7.89 -13.31
C THR A 82 1.92 7.58 -13.02
N ARG A 83 2.26 7.39 -11.74
CA ARG A 83 3.57 6.92 -11.28
C ARG A 83 3.39 5.51 -10.78
N ASN A 84 4.20 4.59 -11.27
CA ASN A 84 4.08 3.18 -10.91
C ASN A 84 5.32 2.73 -10.15
N PHE A 85 5.08 1.96 -9.11
CA PHE A 85 6.10 1.20 -8.39
C PHE A 85 5.69 -0.27 -8.44
N LEU A 86 6.64 -1.14 -8.71
CA LEU A 86 6.51 -2.56 -8.47
C LEU A 86 7.24 -2.85 -7.17
N VAL A 87 6.54 -3.41 -6.22
CA VAL A 87 7.09 -3.71 -4.91
C VAL A 87 6.98 -5.20 -4.60
N GLU A 88 7.92 -5.70 -3.83
CA GLU A 88 7.90 -7.01 -3.21
C GLU A 88 7.61 -6.81 -1.72
N ARG A 89 6.61 -7.51 -1.19
CA ARG A 89 6.34 -7.50 0.24
C ARG A 89 7.37 -8.36 0.95
N LEU A 90 8.14 -7.74 1.84
CA LEU A 90 9.17 -8.40 2.63
C LEU A 90 8.60 -8.96 3.94
N ASP A 91 7.73 -8.20 4.60
CA ASP A 91 7.15 -8.60 5.89
C ASP A 91 5.84 -7.88 6.19
N ASN A 92 5.09 -8.39 7.18
CA ASN A 92 3.85 -7.78 7.67
C ASN A 92 3.48 -8.32 9.06
N THR A 93 2.61 -7.58 9.76
CA THR A 93 1.95 -8.06 10.97
C THR A 93 0.75 -8.95 10.66
N MET A 94 0.19 -9.62 11.67
CA MET A 94 -1.13 -10.25 11.54
C MET A 94 -2.22 -9.18 11.41
N TRP A 95 -3.26 -9.50 10.65
CA TRP A 95 -4.42 -8.63 10.54
C TRP A 95 -5.23 -8.64 11.85
N SER A 96 -5.44 -7.45 12.43
CA SER A 96 -6.34 -7.22 13.56
C SER A 96 -7.59 -6.51 13.06
N ALA A 97 -8.69 -7.24 12.96
CA ALA A 97 -9.95 -6.68 12.46
C ALA A 97 -10.39 -5.45 13.27
N PRO A 98 -10.92 -4.41 12.61
CA PRO A 98 -11.57 -3.32 13.32
C PRO A 98 -12.88 -3.79 13.95
N GLU A 99 -13.34 -3.08 14.96
CA GLU A 99 -14.68 -3.26 15.52
C GLU A 99 -15.74 -2.78 14.51
N GLU A 100 -16.98 -3.22 14.71
CA GLU A 100 -18.09 -2.78 13.85
C GLU A 100 -18.27 -1.25 13.95
N GLY A 101 -18.19 -0.57 12.81
CA GLY A 101 -18.30 0.89 12.73
C GLY A 101 -17.00 1.65 13.01
N GLN A 102 -15.92 0.99 13.41
CA GLN A 102 -14.61 1.61 13.57
C GLN A 102 -14.01 1.97 12.23
N SER A 103 -13.62 3.22 12.04
CA SER A 103 -12.91 3.67 10.84
C SER A 103 -11.43 3.28 10.87
N LEU A 104 -10.81 3.27 9.70
CA LEU A 104 -9.40 2.96 9.53
C LEU A 104 -8.69 4.12 8.84
N ASP A 105 -7.53 4.52 9.36
CA ASP A 105 -6.62 5.48 8.76
C ASP A 105 -5.49 4.71 8.04
N PHE A 106 -5.32 4.98 6.73
CA PHE A 106 -4.33 4.33 5.88
C PHE A 106 -3.19 5.29 5.61
N ARG A 107 -1.98 4.91 6.04
CA ARG A 107 -0.76 5.68 5.84
C ARG A 107 0.21 4.92 4.96
N PHE A 108 0.59 5.54 3.87
CA PHE A 108 1.53 4.98 2.92
C PHE A 108 2.78 5.84 2.88
N ASN A 109 3.89 5.29 3.38
CA ASN A 109 5.13 5.99 3.58
C ASN A 109 6.20 5.47 2.62
N GLY A 110 6.88 6.37 1.91
CA GLY A 110 8.01 6.03 1.06
C GLY A 110 9.33 6.45 1.71
N PHE A 111 10.33 5.56 1.71
CA PHE A 111 11.63 5.75 2.33
C PHE A 111 12.76 5.56 1.34
N GLN A 112 13.88 6.23 1.61
CA GLN A 112 15.17 5.95 1.00
C GLN A 112 16.04 5.24 2.04
N ALA A 113 16.37 3.98 1.81
CA ALA A 113 17.34 3.28 2.66
C ALA A 113 18.72 3.91 2.47
N LEU A 114 19.39 4.22 3.57
CA LEU A 114 20.73 4.83 3.59
C LEU A 114 21.85 3.80 3.71
N ASN A 115 21.52 2.56 4.08
CA ASN A 115 22.48 1.46 4.23
C ASN A 115 21.79 0.11 3.95
N ASP A 116 22.60 -0.94 3.84
CA ASP A 116 22.13 -2.29 3.52
C ASP A 116 21.42 -2.99 4.70
N ASP A 117 21.59 -2.48 5.92
CA ASP A 117 20.96 -3.05 7.12
C ASP A 117 19.52 -2.56 7.36
N TYR A 118 19.02 -1.60 6.58
CA TYR A 118 17.70 -1.01 6.77
C TYR A 118 16.58 -2.07 6.83
N GLU A 119 16.63 -3.07 5.95
CA GLU A 119 15.64 -4.16 5.94
C GLU A 119 15.66 -4.96 7.26
N ASN A 120 16.85 -5.19 7.84
CA ASN A 120 16.98 -5.86 9.13
C ASN A 120 16.35 -5.05 10.27
N TYR A 121 16.52 -3.72 10.28
CA TYR A 121 15.91 -2.87 11.29
C TYR A 121 14.39 -2.92 11.19
N GLU A 122 13.82 -2.81 9.99
CA GLU A 122 12.38 -2.89 9.78
C GLU A 122 11.82 -4.25 10.21
N MET A 123 12.41 -5.35 9.74
CA MET A 123 11.88 -6.70 9.96
C MET A 123 12.14 -7.25 11.36
N LYS A 124 13.16 -6.76 12.08
CA LYS A 124 13.51 -7.30 13.42
C LYS A 124 13.10 -6.37 14.55
N PHE A 125 13.25 -5.05 14.36
CA PHE A 125 13.00 -4.09 15.41
C PHE A 125 11.62 -3.41 15.26
N PHE A 126 11.36 -2.77 14.12
CA PHE A 126 10.10 -2.05 13.93
C PHE A 126 8.90 -3.00 13.80
N LYS A 127 9.08 -4.19 13.24
CA LYS A 127 8.03 -5.20 13.20
C LYS A 127 7.54 -5.59 14.60
N ASP A 128 8.44 -5.86 15.54
CA ASP A 128 8.09 -6.20 16.92
C ASP A 128 7.24 -5.08 17.57
N TRP A 129 7.58 -3.83 17.28
CA TRP A 129 6.80 -2.68 17.73
C TRP A 129 5.42 -2.63 17.08
N HIS A 130 5.32 -2.84 15.78
CA HIS A 130 4.04 -2.89 15.08
C HIS A 130 3.17 -4.06 15.52
N GLU A 131 3.75 -5.23 15.81
CA GLU A 131 3.02 -6.38 16.37
C GLU A 131 2.43 -6.06 17.74
N LYS A 132 3.16 -5.37 18.61
CA LYS A 132 2.63 -4.94 19.91
C LYS A 132 1.47 -3.95 19.75
N ARG A 133 1.56 -3.00 18.83
CA ARG A 133 0.45 -2.08 18.52
C ARG A 133 -0.77 -2.82 17.96
N THR A 134 -0.55 -3.81 17.13
CA THR A 134 -1.61 -4.65 16.58
C THR A 134 -2.29 -5.46 17.68
N ASN A 135 -1.50 -6.05 18.59
CA ASN A 135 -2.02 -6.79 19.74
C ASN A 135 -2.73 -5.89 20.76
N ALA A 136 -2.29 -4.64 20.92
CA ALA A 136 -2.96 -3.64 21.75
C ALA A 136 -4.25 -3.08 21.12
N GLY A 137 -4.59 -3.46 19.90
CA GLY A 137 -5.80 -3.03 19.21
C GLY A 137 -5.76 -1.63 18.62
N VAL A 138 -4.60 -0.96 18.59
CA VAL A 138 -4.44 0.40 18.03
C VAL A 138 -4.06 0.41 16.55
N GLN A 139 -3.56 -0.70 16.04
CA GLN A 139 -3.18 -0.89 14.65
C GLN A 139 -3.86 -2.13 14.07
N ALA A 140 -4.40 -2.02 12.86
CA ALA A 140 -5.01 -3.15 12.17
C ALA A 140 -4.00 -3.94 11.34
N TRP A 141 -2.99 -3.25 10.78
CA TRP A 141 -2.01 -3.85 9.89
C TRP A 141 -0.77 -2.97 9.76
N TRP A 142 0.37 -3.59 9.58
CA TRP A 142 1.59 -3.00 9.06
C TRP A 142 2.18 -3.90 7.99
N GLU A 143 2.76 -3.31 6.97
CA GLU A 143 3.38 -4.02 5.85
C GLU A 143 4.61 -3.27 5.39
N PHE A 144 5.69 -4.01 5.12
CA PHE A 144 6.97 -3.51 4.64
C PHE A 144 7.28 -4.06 3.25
N ASN A 145 7.60 -3.17 2.32
CA ASN A 145 7.78 -3.48 0.91
C ASN A 145 9.06 -2.90 0.36
N LYS A 146 9.77 -3.67 -0.46
CA LYS A 146 10.93 -3.27 -1.25
C LYS A 146 10.52 -2.87 -2.66
N VAL A 147 11.05 -1.78 -3.17
CA VAL A 147 10.85 -1.38 -4.56
C VAL A 147 11.78 -2.18 -5.46
N ILE A 148 11.21 -3.00 -6.35
CA ILE A 148 11.98 -3.82 -7.31
C ILE A 148 11.94 -3.24 -8.72
N ASN A 149 10.96 -2.40 -9.05
CA ASN A 149 10.91 -1.66 -10.32
C ASN A 149 10.01 -0.43 -10.20
N ARG A 150 10.18 0.54 -11.09
CA ARG A 150 9.38 1.77 -11.12
C ARG A 150 9.33 2.41 -12.50
N SER A 151 8.34 3.26 -12.74
CA SER A 151 8.29 4.09 -13.94
C SER A 151 9.30 5.25 -13.87
N LYS A 152 9.75 5.74 -15.06
CA LYS A 152 10.75 6.81 -15.16
C LYS A 152 10.36 8.11 -14.44
N ASN A 153 9.08 8.40 -14.37
CA ASN A 153 8.53 9.60 -13.72
C ASN A 153 8.20 9.41 -12.23
N ALA A 154 8.43 8.21 -11.67
CA ALA A 154 8.32 7.98 -10.24
C ALA A 154 9.56 8.51 -9.50
N ASN A 155 9.44 8.76 -8.20
CA ASN A 155 10.59 9.16 -7.38
C ASN A 155 11.66 8.05 -7.38
N GLN A 156 12.84 8.37 -7.89
CA GLN A 156 13.93 7.42 -8.06
C GLN A 156 14.69 7.12 -6.77
N GLU A 157 14.54 7.95 -5.75
CA GLU A 157 15.22 7.80 -4.46
C GLU A 157 14.49 6.84 -3.51
N VAL A 158 13.17 6.66 -3.67
CA VAL A 158 12.39 5.78 -2.81
C VAL A 158 12.77 4.33 -3.06
N THR A 159 13.30 3.66 -2.06
CA THR A 159 13.73 2.25 -2.12
C THR A 159 12.74 1.30 -1.46
N HIS A 160 11.96 1.79 -0.48
CA HIS A 160 11.01 1.00 0.29
C HIS A 160 9.72 1.77 0.57
N PHE A 161 8.69 1.01 0.90
CA PHE A 161 7.42 1.53 1.38
C PHE A 161 6.94 0.77 2.61
N THR A 162 6.30 1.49 3.55
CA THR A 162 5.42 0.86 4.53
C THR A 162 3.97 1.26 4.28
N LEU A 163 3.06 0.35 4.63
CA LEU A 163 1.65 0.61 4.76
C LEU A 163 1.25 0.40 6.21
N ASP A 164 0.83 1.46 6.87
CA ASP A 164 0.26 1.43 8.22
C ASP A 164 -1.24 1.59 8.13
N ILE A 165 -2.00 0.68 8.73
CA ILE A 165 -3.44 0.79 8.87
C ILE A 165 -3.75 0.94 10.34
N LEU A 166 -4.10 2.16 10.76
CA LEU A 166 -4.43 2.49 12.13
C LEU A 166 -5.92 2.43 12.36
N LYS A 167 -6.32 2.03 13.56
CA LYS A 167 -7.72 2.07 13.98
C LYS A 167 -8.07 3.47 14.48
N ASP A 168 -9.31 3.91 14.24
CA ASP A 168 -9.78 5.22 14.67
C ASP A 168 -9.59 5.44 16.18
N GLY A 169 -9.14 6.65 16.53
CA GLY A 169 -8.79 7.02 17.92
C GLY A 169 -7.38 6.57 18.35
N ALA A 170 -6.64 5.81 17.52
CA ALA A 170 -5.25 5.51 17.80
C ALA A 170 -4.37 6.72 17.51
N SER A 171 -3.72 7.26 18.52
CA SER A 171 -2.70 8.30 18.34
C SER A 171 -1.49 7.71 17.61
N GLU A 172 -0.93 8.49 16.69
CA GLU A 172 0.28 8.14 15.95
C GLU A 172 1.48 7.87 16.86
N TYR A 173 1.47 8.50 18.02
CA TYR A 173 2.58 8.57 18.97
C TYR A 173 2.27 7.94 20.33
N GLU A 174 1.06 7.44 20.55
CA GLU A 174 0.77 6.65 21.74
C GLU A 174 1.49 5.32 21.63
N HIS A 175 2.70 5.32 22.15
CA HIS A 175 3.39 4.09 22.43
C HIS A 175 2.66 3.41 23.58
N PRO A 176 2.17 2.18 23.42
CA PRO A 176 1.59 1.43 24.54
C PRO A 176 2.61 1.31 25.68
N ASP A 177 3.88 1.40 25.38
CA ASP A 177 4.96 1.37 26.34
C ASP A 177 6.25 1.98 25.73
N SER A 178 6.68 3.14 26.29
CA SER A 178 7.96 3.76 25.92
C SER A 178 9.18 2.89 26.28
N SER A 179 9.00 1.87 27.14
CA SER A 179 10.04 0.88 27.46
C SER A 179 10.45 0.00 26.26
N LEU A 180 9.66 -0.03 25.18
CA LEU A 180 10.00 -0.71 23.93
C LEU A 180 11.29 -0.22 23.28
N PHE A 181 11.65 1.03 23.54
CA PHE A 181 12.88 1.66 23.03
C PHE A 181 13.99 1.71 24.09
N THR A 182 14.02 0.74 25.00
CA THR A 182 15.14 0.65 25.94
C THR A 182 16.44 0.38 25.19
N HIS A 183 17.54 0.90 25.73
CA HIS A 183 18.87 0.67 25.17
C HIS A 183 19.14 -0.83 24.95
N GLN A 184 18.72 -1.69 25.88
CA GLN A 184 18.88 -3.14 25.76
C GLN A 184 18.16 -3.73 24.55
N MET A 185 16.97 -3.24 24.20
CA MET A 185 16.26 -3.69 22.99
C MET A 185 16.95 -3.20 21.72
N LEU A 186 17.44 -1.98 21.73
CA LEU A 186 18.19 -1.43 20.60
C LEU A 186 19.49 -2.24 20.38
N VAL A 187 20.21 -2.56 21.44
CA VAL A 187 21.41 -3.40 21.39
C VAL A 187 21.08 -4.83 20.92
N LYS A 188 20.03 -5.45 21.50
CA LYS A 188 19.58 -6.82 21.13
C LYS A 188 19.25 -6.93 19.64
N ASN A 189 18.69 -5.88 19.06
CA ASN A 189 18.29 -5.84 17.65
C ASN A 189 19.37 -5.23 16.73
N GLY A 190 20.55 -4.92 17.27
CA GLY A 190 21.67 -4.36 16.49
C GLY A 190 21.47 -2.91 16.04
N VAL A 191 20.60 -2.16 16.73
CA VAL A 191 20.31 -0.74 16.41
C VAL A 191 21.20 0.20 17.19
N ALA A 192 21.75 -0.25 18.32
CA ALA A 192 22.73 0.47 19.13
C ALA A 192 23.86 -0.47 19.59
N SER A 193 25.05 0.07 19.80
CA SER A 193 26.21 -0.62 20.34
C SER A 193 26.46 -0.19 21.79
#